data_2d1ceb1f6dc38ae66ffb1944e6578b88
#
_entry.id   2d1ceb1f6dc38ae66ffb1944e6578b88
#
_cell.length_a   1.000
_cell.length_b   1.000
_cell.length_c   1.000
_cell.angle_alpha   90.00
_cell.angle_beta   90.00
_cell.angle_gamma   90.00
#
_symmetry.space_group_name_H-M   'P 1'
#
loop_
_entity.id
_entity.type
_entity.pdbx_description
1 polymer ?
#
loop_
_entity_poly.entity_id
_entity_poly.type
_entity_poly.pdbx_seq_one_letter_code
_entity_poly.pdbx_strand_id
1 'polypeptide(L)'
;MDYSNKTRDELIAFCKENNIKGYSGKKRDGILELINSYQKQDTGKFRTNNKDQFYTNESVAKSCIQRVIDLLPFTNDYLWVEPSAGNGAFLHNIPPSFQKVGVDLEPKAKDIIKQDYLEWSPPSNTDIIVFGNPPFGRQSSLAKAFISKSCEFAKIIAFILPKSFTKPSMFNAFDLKFHMIQSVELEKDSFVINGSKYDVPCVFQIWQKSDTDRKKEEKINPHRFEYVKPTEKYHIAFRRVGGLAGKCYKNDGTDYNVQSHNFIKLNNDLVSYADTIIKKTNNHTFPSNTVGPRSLSKSEANVVINDIIQSVSF
;
A
#
# COMPACT_ATOMS: atom_id res chain seq x y z
N MET A 1 7.47 28.91 -5.21
CA MET A 1 8.29 30.05 -4.69
C MET A 1 9.67 29.99 -5.29
N ASP A 2 10.22 31.10 -5.69
CA ASP A 2 11.60 31.18 -6.23
C ASP A 2 12.57 31.41 -5.06
N TYR A 3 13.55 30.53 -4.89
CA TYR A 3 14.58 30.58 -3.86
C TYR A 3 15.94 31.00 -4.41
N SER A 4 16.00 31.42 -5.68
CA SER A 4 17.24 31.78 -6.37
C SER A 4 18.02 32.92 -5.69
N ASN A 5 17.32 33.79 -4.96
CA ASN A 5 17.91 34.94 -4.28
C ASN A 5 18.18 34.72 -2.79
N LYS A 6 17.94 33.51 -2.24
CA LYS A 6 18.17 33.23 -0.80
C LYS A 6 19.62 32.86 -0.52
N THR A 7 20.07 33.31 0.64
CA THR A 7 21.42 32.97 1.15
C THR A 7 21.48 31.48 1.54
N ARG A 8 22.71 30.96 1.69
CA ARG A 8 22.91 29.56 2.13
C ARG A 8 22.25 29.28 3.48
N ASP A 9 22.30 30.21 4.41
CA ASP A 9 21.77 30.02 5.76
C ASP A 9 20.24 30.06 5.78
N GLU A 10 19.63 30.89 4.97
CA GLU A 10 18.17 30.89 4.76
C GLU A 10 17.68 29.57 4.09
N LEU A 11 18.45 29.05 3.15
CA LEU A 11 18.14 27.75 2.53
C LEU A 11 18.28 26.60 3.54
N ILE A 12 19.28 26.66 4.44
CA ILE A 12 19.44 25.69 5.54
C ILE A 12 18.27 25.79 6.53
N ALA A 13 17.87 27.02 6.90
CA ALA A 13 16.71 27.23 7.77
C ALA A 13 15.45 26.63 7.17
N PHE A 14 15.21 26.90 5.89
CA PHE A 14 14.11 26.30 5.15
C PHE A 14 14.16 24.77 5.14
N CYS A 15 15.34 24.18 4.92
CA CYS A 15 15.49 22.72 4.97
C CYS A 15 15.14 22.15 6.36
N LYS A 16 15.53 22.84 7.44
CA LYS A 16 15.20 22.42 8.82
C LYS A 16 13.71 22.49 9.11
N GLU A 17 13.05 23.61 8.76
CA GLU A 17 11.60 23.81 8.94
C GLU A 17 10.77 22.77 8.18
N ASN A 18 11.25 22.36 7.00
CA ASN A 18 10.54 21.42 6.14
C ASN A 18 11.06 19.97 6.26
N ASN A 19 11.87 19.64 7.26
CA ASN A 19 12.46 18.31 7.49
C ASN A 19 13.22 17.73 6.27
N ILE A 20 13.78 18.59 5.41
CA ILE A 20 14.58 18.17 4.25
C ILE A 20 15.95 17.72 4.77
N LYS A 21 16.32 16.47 4.52
CA LYS A 21 17.60 15.90 4.94
C LYS A 21 18.64 15.97 3.80
N GLY A 22 19.93 15.91 4.14
CA GLY A 22 20.99 15.80 3.13
C GLY A 22 21.57 17.15 2.67
N TYR A 23 21.24 18.27 3.33
CA TYR A 23 21.82 19.59 3.05
C TYR A 23 23.19 19.81 3.73
N SER A 24 23.53 18.99 4.74
CA SER A 24 24.80 19.10 5.46
C SER A 24 25.98 18.90 4.49
N GLY A 25 26.98 19.79 4.56
CA GLY A 25 28.16 19.76 3.69
C GLY A 25 27.94 20.26 2.24
N LYS A 26 26.71 20.59 1.83
CA LYS A 26 26.44 21.13 0.50
C LYS A 26 26.70 22.64 0.43
N LYS A 27 27.22 23.08 -0.76
CA LYS A 27 27.28 24.49 -1.11
C LYS A 27 25.87 25.03 -1.41
N ARG A 28 25.70 26.36 -1.46
CA ARG A 28 24.42 27.05 -1.69
C ARG A 28 23.64 26.44 -2.87
N ASP A 29 24.28 26.27 -4.03
CA ASP A 29 23.62 25.77 -5.23
C ASP A 29 23.16 24.32 -5.08
N GLY A 30 23.95 23.48 -4.42
CA GLY A 30 23.56 22.11 -4.11
C GLY A 30 22.42 21.99 -3.08
N ILE A 31 22.23 23.02 -2.21
CA ILE A 31 21.05 23.10 -1.32
C ILE A 31 19.85 23.60 -2.12
N LEU A 32 20.06 24.56 -3.02
CA LEU A 32 19.00 25.06 -3.90
C LEU A 32 18.47 23.95 -4.84
N GLU A 33 19.37 23.15 -5.43
CA GLU A 33 18.99 21.96 -6.20
C GLU A 33 18.23 20.93 -5.34
N LEU A 34 18.66 20.72 -4.10
CA LEU A 34 17.99 19.84 -3.15
C LEU A 34 16.58 20.35 -2.81
N ILE A 35 16.42 21.64 -2.55
CA ILE A 35 15.12 22.28 -2.30
C ILE A 35 14.23 22.20 -3.55
N ASN A 36 14.78 22.52 -4.71
CA ASN A 36 14.05 22.43 -5.98
C ASN A 36 13.64 21.00 -6.31
N SER A 37 14.49 20.03 -6.02
CA SER A 37 14.15 18.60 -6.17
C SER A 37 13.10 18.17 -5.15
N TYR A 38 13.18 18.68 -3.92
CA TYR A 38 12.20 18.45 -2.88
C TYR A 38 10.86 19.12 -3.22
N GLN A 39 10.86 20.34 -3.74
CA GLN A 39 9.65 21.03 -4.23
C GLN A 39 9.08 20.40 -5.51
N LYS A 40 9.93 19.92 -6.42
CA LYS A 40 9.47 19.07 -7.52
C LYS A 40 8.87 17.76 -7.02
N GLN A 41 9.29 17.29 -5.84
CA GLN A 41 8.67 16.15 -5.14
C GLN A 41 7.44 16.58 -4.32
N ASP A 42 7.35 17.84 -3.90
CA ASP A 42 6.34 18.35 -2.96
C ASP A 42 5.21 19.17 -3.62
N THR A 43 5.31 19.47 -4.92
CA THR A 43 4.12 19.82 -5.70
C THR A 43 3.25 18.59 -5.95
N GLY A 44 2.93 17.93 -4.89
CA GLY A 44 2.19 16.73 -4.69
C GLY A 44 3.02 15.76 -3.86
N LYS A 45 2.76 15.73 -2.55
CA LYS A 45 3.23 14.74 -1.56
C LYS A 45 3.11 13.30 -2.06
N PHE A 46 2.63 13.12 -3.28
CA PHE A 46 2.13 11.95 -3.94
C PHE A 46 2.36 11.92 -5.47
N ARG A 47 3.26 12.71 -6.06
CA ARG A 47 3.53 12.57 -7.50
C ARG A 47 4.12 11.19 -7.77
N THR A 48 3.32 10.38 -8.41
CA THR A 48 3.75 9.18 -9.14
C THR A 48 4.76 9.60 -10.21
N ASN A 49 5.86 8.86 -10.34
CA ASN A 49 6.63 8.88 -11.57
C ASN A 49 5.69 8.52 -12.73
N ASN A 50 5.92 9.02 -13.94
CA ASN A 50 5.16 8.67 -15.15
C ASN A 50 4.99 7.15 -15.41
N LYS A 51 5.65 6.31 -14.62
CA LYS A 51 5.55 4.83 -14.64
C LYS A 51 4.38 4.26 -13.84
N ASP A 52 3.68 5.05 -13.03
CA ASP A 52 2.56 4.58 -12.18
C ASP A 52 1.17 4.92 -12.78
N GLN A 53 1.11 5.44 -14.00
CA GLN A 53 -0.15 5.65 -14.73
C GLN A 53 -0.53 4.37 -15.47
N PHE A 54 -1.16 3.45 -14.74
CA PHE A 54 -1.76 2.25 -15.34
C PHE A 54 -3.23 2.55 -15.66
N TYR A 55 -3.59 2.42 -16.91
CA TYR A 55 -4.99 2.45 -17.31
C TYR A 55 -5.57 1.05 -17.19
N THR A 56 -6.69 0.94 -16.51
CA THR A 56 -7.38 -0.35 -16.37
C THR A 56 -7.98 -0.75 -17.72
N ASN A 57 -7.80 -2.01 -18.10
CA ASN A 57 -8.44 -2.56 -19.28
C ASN A 57 -9.97 -2.45 -19.15
N GLU A 58 -10.64 -2.04 -20.22
CA GLU A 58 -12.09 -1.81 -20.24
C GLU A 58 -12.89 -3.03 -19.80
N SER A 59 -12.49 -4.22 -20.23
CA SER A 59 -13.15 -5.48 -19.83
C SER A 59 -13.04 -5.74 -18.32
N VAL A 60 -11.91 -5.39 -17.72
CA VAL A 60 -11.67 -5.50 -16.27
C VAL A 60 -12.52 -4.47 -15.53
N ALA A 61 -12.58 -3.22 -16.01
CA ALA A 61 -13.43 -2.19 -15.43
C ALA A 61 -14.90 -2.62 -15.45
N LYS A 62 -15.40 -3.13 -16.57
CA LYS A 62 -16.78 -3.69 -16.70
C LYS A 62 -17.03 -4.81 -15.70
N SER A 63 -16.10 -5.77 -15.59
CA SER A 63 -16.23 -6.89 -14.66
C SER A 63 -16.27 -6.41 -13.20
N CYS A 64 -15.45 -5.41 -12.84
CA CYS A 64 -15.45 -4.83 -11.49
C CYS A 64 -16.77 -4.12 -11.17
N ILE A 65 -17.29 -3.31 -12.10
CA ILE A 65 -18.58 -2.63 -11.97
C ILE A 65 -19.71 -3.65 -11.81
N GLN A 66 -19.76 -4.67 -12.67
CA GLN A 66 -20.81 -5.70 -12.62
C GLN A 66 -20.81 -6.44 -11.28
N ARG A 67 -19.61 -6.73 -10.70
CA ARG A 67 -19.50 -7.33 -9.36
C ARG A 67 -20.11 -6.47 -8.26
N VAL A 68 -19.94 -5.16 -8.33
CA VAL A 68 -20.57 -4.25 -7.35
C VAL A 68 -22.08 -4.29 -7.48
N ILE A 69 -22.59 -4.22 -8.71
CA ILE A 69 -24.04 -4.24 -8.99
C ILE A 69 -24.67 -5.56 -8.54
N ASP A 70 -24.03 -6.70 -8.84
CA ASP A 70 -24.53 -8.03 -8.49
C ASP A 70 -24.57 -8.26 -6.98
N LEU A 71 -23.56 -7.78 -6.26
CA LEU A 71 -23.49 -7.93 -4.80
C LEU A 71 -24.38 -6.94 -4.06
N LEU A 72 -24.58 -5.75 -4.62
CA LEU A 72 -25.22 -4.61 -3.97
C LEU A 72 -26.27 -4.00 -4.91
N PRO A 73 -27.39 -4.68 -5.18
CA PRO A 73 -28.37 -4.28 -6.21
C PRO A 73 -29.08 -2.95 -5.91
N PHE A 74 -28.96 -2.42 -4.67
CA PHE A 74 -29.53 -1.11 -4.28
C PHE A 74 -28.65 0.09 -4.66
N THR A 75 -27.52 -0.13 -5.31
CA THR A 75 -26.53 0.93 -5.60
C THR A 75 -26.85 1.77 -6.84
N ASN A 76 -27.92 1.46 -7.56
CA ASN A 76 -28.44 2.28 -8.66
C ASN A 76 -28.88 3.68 -8.22
N ASP A 77 -29.30 3.84 -6.96
CA ASP A 77 -29.72 5.13 -6.40
C ASP A 77 -28.53 5.93 -5.79
N TYR A 78 -27.34 5.36 -5.78
CA TYR A 78 -26.14 5.99 -5.24
C TYR A 78 -25.44 6.85 -6.29
N LEU A 79 -24.70 7.86 -5.81
CA LEU A 79 -23.73 8.57 -6.65
C LEU A 79 -22.44 7.75 -6.74
N TRP A 80 -22.07 7.33 -7.95
CA TRP A 80 -20.84 6.63 -8.24
C TRP A 80 -19.71 7.63 -8.51
N VAL A 81 -18.66 7.60 -7.71
CA VAL A 81 -17.52 8.52 -7.77
C VAL A 81 -16.25 7.78 -8.15
N GLU A 82 -15.67 8.11 -9.31
CA GLU A 82 -14.35 7.64 -9.71
C GLU A 82 -13.28 8.70 -9.36
N PRO A 83 -12.42 8.47 -8.36
CA PRO A 83 -11.53 9.49 -7.78
C PRO A 83 -10.22 9.71 -8.54
N SER A 84 -9.95 8.94 -9.57
CA SER A 84 -8.77 9.04 -10.46
C SER A 84 -9.18 8.53 -11.83
N ALA A 85 -10.12 9.26 -12.44
CA ALA A 85 -10.86 8.77 -13.58
C ALA A 85 -10.03 8.68 -14.88
N GLY A 86 -8.92 9.39 -14.98
CA GLY A 86 -8.01 9.34 -16.11
C GLY A 86 -8.71 9.53 -17.45
N ASN A 87 -8.83 8.44 -18.22
CA ASN A 87 -9.57 8.40 -19.48
C ASN A 87 -11.04 7.97 -19.34
N GLY A 88 -11.52 7.72 -18.12
CA GLY A 88 -12.90 7.31 -17.85
C GLY A 88 -13.18 5.82 -18.05
N ALA A 89 -12.15 4.95 -17.94
CA ALA A 89 -12.32 3.52 -18.17
C ALA A 89 -13.40 2.87 -17.29
N PHE A 90 -13.54 3.31 -16.06
CA PHE A 90 -14.65 2.90 -15.19
C PHE A 90 -15.90 3.77 -15.41
N LEU A 91 -15.74 5.09 -15.37
CA LEU A 91 -16.84 6.05 -15.45
C LEU A 91 -17.76 5.80 -16.65
N HIS A 92 -17.17 5.57 -17.82
CA HIS A 92 -17.94 5.40 -19.06
C HIS A 92 -18.61 4.01 -19.18
N ASN A 93 -18.20 3.05 -18.33
CA ASN A 93 -18.77 1.71 -18.29
C ASN A 93 -19.85 1.51 -17.20
N ILE A 94 -20.13 2.54 -16.38
CA ILE A 94 -21.27 2.55 -15.48
C ILE A 94 -22.55 2.72 -16.33
N PRO A 95 -23.63 1.99 -16.01
CA PRO A 95 -24.91 2.11 -16.70
C PRO A 95 -25.35 3.58 -16.82
N PRO A 96 -25.89 4.01 -17.97
CA PRO A 96 -26.28 5.41 -18.20
C PRO A 96 -27.35 5.94 -17.22
N SER A 97 -28.16 5.04 -16.66
CA SER A 97 -29.19 5.37 -15.68
C SER A 97 -28.65 5.72 -14.29
N PHE A 98 -27.39 5.42 -14.00
CA PHE A 98 -26.79 5.64 -12.68
C PHE A 98 -26.19 7.05 -12.62
N GLN A 99 -26.32 7.70 -11.47
CA GLN A 99 -25.63 8.97 -11.22
C GLN A 99 -24.13 8.70 -11.04
N LYS A 100 -23.30 9.46 -11.75
CA LYS A 100 -21.85 9.24 -11.74
C LYS A 100 -21.07 10.53 -11.91
N VAL A 101 -19.87 10.58 -11.31
CA VAL A 101 -18.92 11.68 -11.44
C VAL A 101 -17.49 11.12 -11.43
N GLY A 102 -16.66 11.61 -12.34
CA GLY A 102 -15.23 11.35 -12.36
C GLY A 102 -14.46 12.58 -11.89
N VAL A 103 -13.43 12.37 -11.10
CA VAL A 103 -12.51 13.41 -10.63
C VAL A 103 -11.09 12.97 -10.98
N ASP A 104 -10.26 13.86 -11.52
CA ASP A 104 -8.86 13.59 -11.84
C ASP A 104 -8.05 14.89 -11.82
N LEU A 105 -6.78 14.80 -11.43
CA LEU A 105 -5.85 15.94 -11.51
C LEU A 105 -5.54 16.34 -12.96
N GLU A 106 -5.46 15.35 -13.86
CA GLU A 106 -5.13 15.51 -15.26
C GLU A 106 -6.09 14.70 -16.15
N PRO A 107 -7.39 15.08 -16.20
CA PRO A 107 -8.41 14.32 -16.93
C PRO A 107 -8.09 14.23 -18.41
N LYS A 108 -8.37 13.05 -19.00
CA LYS A 108 -8.22 12.79 -20.45
C LYS A 108 -9.58 12.82 -21.19
N ALA A 109 -10.68 12.96 -20.45
CA ALA A 109 -12.04 13.13 -21.01
C ALA A 109 -12.68 14.42 -20.47
N LYS A 110 -13.56 15.03 -21.28
CA LYS A 110 -14.15 16.36 -20.99
C LYS A 110 -15.19 16.34 -19.87
N ASP A 111 -15.80 15.22 -19.62
CA ASP A 111 -16.84 14.97 -18.60
C ASP A 111 -16.27 14.60 -17.23
N ILE A 112 -14.95 14.67 -17.06
CA ILE A 112 -14.26 14.42 -15.80
C ILE A 112 -13.85 15.76 -15.18
N ILE A 113 -14.14 15.94 -13.91
CA ILE A 113 -13.81 17.15 -13.15
C ILE A 113 -12.30 17.19 -12.92
N LYS A 114 -11.68 18.31 -13.31
CA LYS A 114 -10.27 18.56 -13.06
C LYS A 114 -10.08 19.11 -11.64
N GLN A 115 -9.78 18.23 -10.70
CA GLN A 115 -9.56 18.57 -9.28
C GLN A 115 -8.72 17.50 -8.59
N ASP A 116 -8.04 17.88 -7.49
CA ASP A 116 -7.46 16.91 -6.57
C ASP A 116 -8.58 16.22 -5.78
N TYR A 117 -8.68 14.90 -5.90
CA TYR A 117 -9.67 14.12 -5.16
C TYR A 117 -9.52 14.26 -3.65
N LEU A 118 -8.30 14.41 -3.15
CA LEU A 118 -8.06 14.57 -1.71
C LEU A 118 -8.64 15.87 -1.15
N GLU A 119 -8.86 16.88 -2.01
CA GLU A 119 -9.49 18.14 -1.68
C GLU A 119 -10.98 18.20 -2.14
N TRP A 120 -11.41 17.20 -2.91
CA TRP A 120 -12.79 17.15 -3.42
C TRP A 120 -13.77 16.76 -2.31
N SER A 121 -14.99 17.30 -2.39
CA SER A 121 -16.09 16.97 -1.50
C SER A 121 -17.36 16.65 -2.29
N PRO A 122 -18.08 15.59 -1.91
CA PRO A 122 -19.32 15.23 -2.59
C PRO A 122 -20.48 16.19 -2.25
N PRO A 123 -21.58 16.15 -3.04
CA PRO A 123 -22.83 16.78 -2.68
C PRO A 123 -23.36 16.25 -1.33
N SER A 124 -24.05 17.14 -0.58
CA SER A 124 -24.67 16.77 0.71
C SER A 124 -25.82 15.77 0.51
N ASN A 125 -26.06 14.93 1.50
CA ASN A 125 -27.23 14.02 1.58
C ASN A 125 -27.33 13.01 0.42
N THR A 126 -26.21 12.54 -0.10
CA THR A 126 -26.17 11.54 -1.16
C THR A 126 -25.41 10.32 -0.67
N ASP A 127 -25.97 9.12 -0.83
CA ASP A 127 -25.26 7.89 -0.61
C ASP A 127 -24.25 7.66 -1.73
N ILE A 128 -23.00 7.34 -1.37
CA ILE A 128 -21.87 7.37 -2.30
C ILE A 128 -21.19 6.02 -2.37
N ILE A 129 -20.92 5.59 -3.59
CA ILE A 129 -19.92 4.56 -3.90
C ILE A 129 -18.69 5.28 -4.44
N VAL A 130 -17.54 5.02 -3.85
CA VAL A 130 -16.24 5.37 -4.43
C VAL A 130 -15.63 4.12 -5.04
N PHE A 131 -15.30 4.16 -6.32
CA PHE A 131 -14.85 2.99 -7.07
C PHE A 131 -13.76 3.35 -8.08
N GLY A 132 -13.01 2.36 -8.58
CA GLY A 132 -12.00 2.58 -9.61
C GLY A 132 -10.62 2.04 -9.24
N ASN A 133 -9.61 2.58 -9.90
CA ASN A 133 -8.21 2.21 -9.73
C ASN A 133 -7.41 3.42 -9.22
N PRO A 134 -7.34 3.66 -7.90
CA PRO A 134 -6.61 4.80 -7.35
C PRO A 134 -5.10 4.63 -7.58
N PRO A 135 -4.34 5.73 -7.68
CA PRO A 135 -2.89 5.67 -7.80
C PRO A 135 -2.28 4.99 -6.57
N PHE A 136 -1.32 4.07 -6.78
CA PHE A 136 -0.77 3.30 -5.66
C PHE A 136 0.25 4.08 -4.85
N GLY A 137 1.16 4.79 -5.52
CA GLY A 137 2.26 5.51 -4.88
C GLY A 137 3.30 4.61 -4.21
N ARG A 138 4.36 5.22 -3.71
CA ARG A 138 5.42 4.47 -3.02
C ARG A 138 4.87 3.79 -1.76
N GLN A 139 5.06 2.48 -1.64
CA GLN A 139 4.55 1.67 -0.50
C GLN A 139 3.04 1.82 -0.28
N SER A 140 2.29 1.99 -1.36
CA SER A 140 0.84 2.20 -1.36
C SER A 140 0.38 3.45 -0.58
N SER A 141 1.22 4.47 -0.47
CA SER A 141 0.88 5.68 0.29
C SER A 141 -0.29 6.44 -0.30
N LEU A 142 -0.36 6.54 -1.64
CA LEU A 142 -1.48 7.18 -2.34
C LEU A 142 -2.78 6.39 -2.19
N ALA A 143 -2.73 5.09 -2.46
CA ALA A 143 -3.91 4.23 -2.29
C ALA A 143 -4.50 4.36 -0.87
N LYS A 144 -3.64 4.42 0.16
CA LYS A 144 -4.08 4.65 1.55
C LYS A 144 -4.71 6.03 1.75
N ALA A 145 -4.16 7.08 1.15
CA ALA A 145 -4.73 8.42 1.23
C ALA A 145 -6.11 8.48 0.56
N PHE A 146 -6.26 7.85 -0.62
CA PHE A 146 -7.54 7.76 -1.32
C PHE A 146 -8.56 6.95 -0.52
N ILE A 147 -8.17 5.84 0.09
CA ILE A 147 -9.02 5.06 0.99
C ILE A 147 -9.48 5.92 2.17
N SER A 148 -8.53 6.58 2.86
CA SER A 148 -8.85 7.43 4.03
C SER A 148 -9.83 8.54 3.66
N LYS A 149 -9.59 9.23 2.53
CA LYS A 149 -10.49 10.27 2.01
C LYS A 149 -11.88 9.71 1.69
N SER A 150 -11.94 8.55 1.04
CA SER A 150 -13.22 7.90 0.71
C SER A 150 -13.99 7.50 1.96
N CYS A 151 -13.31 7.05 3.03
CA CYS A 151 -13.96 6.68 4.30
C CYS A 151 -14.71 7.83 4.97
N GLU A 152 -14.38 9.10 4.67
CA GLU A 152 -15.05 10.26 5.26
C GLU A 152 -16.52 10.31 4.86
N PHE A 153 -16.88 9.94 3.64
CA PHE A 153 -18.21 10.15 3.09
C PHE A 153 -18.84 8.95 2.38
N ALA A 154 -18.06 7.95 1.95
CA ALA A 154 -18.59 6.82 1.22
C ALA A 154 -19.38 5.85 2.10
N LYS A 155 -20.38 5.20 1.51
CA LYS A 155 -21.04 4.01 2.05
C LYS A 155 -20.36 2.73 1.56
N ILE A 156 -19.81 2.78 0.34
CA ILE A 156 -19.14 1.66 -0.31
C ILE A 156 -17.85 2.17 -0.94
N ILE A 157 -16.78 1.40 -0.79
CA ILE A 157 -15.49 1.62 -1.46
C ILE A 157 -15.16 0.36 -2.24
N ALA A 158 -14.98 0.48 -3.56
CA ALA A 158 -14.72 -0.62 -4.47
C ALA A 158 -13.48 -0.31 -5.31
N PHE A 159 -12.29 -0.71 -4.83
CA PHE A 159 -11.03 -0.33 -5.45
C PHE A 159 -10.22 -1.51 -5.98
N ILE A 160 -9.55 -1.27 -7.11
CA ILE A 160 -8.40 -2.08 -7.51
C ILE A 160 -7.20 -1.63 -6.66
N LEU A 161 -6.60 -2.56 -5.95
CA LEU A 161 -5.51 -2.32 -5.01
C LEU A 161 -4.36 -3.29 -5.27
N PRO A 162 -3.11 -2.92 -4.94
CA PRO A 162 -2.00 -3.85 -4.98
C PRO A 162 -2.29 -5.14 -4.20
N LYS A 163 -1.80 -6.29 -4.66
CA LYS A 163 -2.02 -7.59 -4.00
C LYS A 163 -1.62 -7.58 -2.51
N SER A 164 -0.73 -6.68 -2.09
CA SER A 164 -0.38 -6.50 -0.67
C SER A 164 -1.56 -6.11 0.22
N PHE A 165 -2.66 -5.60 -0.33
CA PHE A 165 -3.89 -5.32 0.42
C PHE A 165 -4.66 -6.58 0.84
N THR A 166 -4.23 -7.77 0.44
CA THR A 166 -4.71 -9.02 1.03
C THR A 166 -4.08 -9.30 2.41
N LYS A 167 -3.05 -8.55 2.80
CA LYS A 167 -2.45 -8.68 4.14
C LYS A 167 -3.35 -8.03 5.19
N PRO A 168 -3.63 -8.72 6.32
CA PRO A 168 -4.44 -8.17 7.39
C PRO A 168 -4.00 -6.78 7.85
N SER A 169 -2.69 -6.54 7.95
CA SER A 169 -2.15 -5.22 8.33
C SER A 169 -2.56 -4.06 7.41
N MET A 170 -2.91 -4.35 6.14
CA MET A 170 -3.36 -3.35 5.18
C MET A 170 -4.84 -2.98 5.35
N PHE A 171 -5.63 -3.84 6.01
CA PHE A 171 -7.04 -3.55 6.33
C PHE A 171 -7.19 -2.34 7.25
N ASN A 172 -6.16 -2.03 8.04
CA ASN A 172 -6.11 -0.82 8.87
C ASN A 172 -6.02 0.50 8.07
N ALA A 173 -5.91 0.44 6.73
CA ALA A 173 -6.05 1.62 5.88
C ALA A 173 -7.51 2.09 5.78
N PHE A 174 -8.46 1.19 5.96
CA PHE A 174 -9.88 1.48 6.00
C PHE A 174 -10.31 1.81 7.44
N ASP A 175 -11.25 2.74 7.60
CA ASP A 175 -11.90 3.01 8.88
C ASP A 175 -12.54 1.72 9.44
N LEU A 176 -12.63 1.62 10.77
CA LEU A 176 -13.13 0.40 11.42
C LEU A 176 -14.59 0.06 11.08
N LYS A 177 -15.36 1.06 10.69
CA LYS A 177 -16.75 0.86 10.23
C LYS A 177 -16.84 0.20 8.84
N PHE A 178 -15.76 0.15 8.09
CA PHE A 178 -15.77 -0.53 6.79
C PHE A 178 -15.45 -2.00 6.93
N HIS A 179 -16.33 -2.85 6.44
CA HIS A 179 -16.19 -4.30 6.43
C HIS A 179 -15.95 -4.76 4.99
N MET A 180 -14.93 -5.58 4.79
CA MET A 180 -14.64 -6.16 3.48
C MET A 180 -15.69 -7.24 3.16
N ILE A 181 -16.45 -7.04 2.08
CA ILE A 181 -17.47 -8.00 1.62
C ILE A 181 -16.96 -8.87 0.48
N GLN A 182 -15.98 -8.40 -0.29
CA GLN A 182 -15.34 -9.20 -1.33
C GLN A 182 -13.90 -8.79 -1.55
N SER A 183 -13.04 -9.78 -1.87
CA SER A 183 -11.69 -9.58 -2.38
C SER A 183 -11.41 -10.62 -3.47
N VAL A 184 -11.11 -10.18 -4.69
CA VAL A 184 -10.87 -11.05 -5.86
C VAL A 184 -9.54 -10.68 -6.50
N GLU A 185 -8.69 -11.66 -6.79
CA GLU A 185 -7.47 -11.42 -7.56
C GLU A 185 -7.83 -11.06 -9.00
N LEU A 186 -7.17 -10.04 -9.54
CA LEU A 186 -7.31 -9.70 -10.96
C LEU A 186 -6.48 -10.67 -11.81
N GLU A 187 -6.97 -10.93 -13.01
CA GLU A 187 -6.24 -11.70 -14.00
C GLU A 187 -4.99 -10.95 -14.48
N LYS A 188 -4.07 -11.70 -15.09
CA LYS A 188 -2.91 -11.09 -15.76
C LYS A 188 -3.38 -10.15 -16.88
N ASP A 189 -2.53 -9.19 -17.22
CA ASP A 189 -2.82 -8.22 -18.30
C ASP A 189 -4.04 -7.32 -18.03
N SER A 190 -4.39 -7.11 -16.76
CA SER A 190 -5.51 -6.24 -16.36
C SER A 190 -5.28 -4.75 -16.64
N PHE A 191 -4.07 -4.36 -16.99
CA PHE A 191 -3.69 -2.96 -17.20
C PHE A 191 -3.08 -2.74 -18.57
N VAL A 192 -3.11 -1.47 -18.99
CA VAL A 192 -2.50 -1.01 -20.25
C VAL A 192 -1.60 0.19 -19.97
N ILE A 193 -0.36 0.15 -20.50
CA ILE A 193 0.57 1.28 -20.51
C ILE A 193 0.99 1.50 -21.96
N ASN A 194 0.81 2.71 -22.49
CA ASN A 194 1.18 3.06 -23.85
C ASN A 194 0.69 2.05 -24.91
N GLY A 195 -0.55 1.56 -24.72
CA GLY A 195 -1.18 0.59 -25.64
C GLY A 195 -0.71 -0.86 -25.47
N SER A 196 0.26 -1.14 -24.59
CA SER A 196 0.75 -2.49 -24.32
C SER A 196 0.14 -3.03 -23.00
N LYS A 197 -0.18 -4.32 -22.99
CA LYS A 197 -0.62 -5.02 -21.78
C LYS A 197 0.47 -4.99 -20.72
N TYR A 198 0.07 -4.75 -19.49
CA TYR A 198 0.98 -4.68 -18.35
C TYR A 198 0.42 -5.47 -17.16
N ASP A 199 1.26 -6.32 -16.58
CA ASP A 199 0.87 -7.17 -15.46
C ASP A 199 1.36 -6.58 -14.14
N VAL A 200 0.40 -6.23 -13.28
CA VAL A 200 0.64 -5.85 -11.89
C VAL A 200 -0.27 -6.71 -11.02
N PRO A 201 0.29 -7.52 -10.12
CA PRO A 201 -0.53 -8.31 -9.20
C PRO A 201 -1.42 -7.42 -8.32
N CYS A 202 -2.71 -7.43 -8.62
CA CYS A 202 -3.71 -6.61 -7.93
C CYS A 202 -4.90 -7.45 -7.49
N VAL A 203 -5.67 -6.88 -6.57
CA VAL A 203 -6.97 -7.39 -6.13
C VAL A 203 -8.02 -6.32 -6.30
N PHE A 204 -9.23 -6.72 -6.63
CA PHE A 204 -10.40 -5.86 -6.52
C PHE A 204 -11.07 -6.14 -5.18
N GLN A 205 -11.20 -5.12 -4.35
CA GLN A 205 -11.81 -5.23 -3.03
C GLN A 205 -13.04 -4.34 -2.93
N ILE A 206 -14.11 -4.88 -2.35
CA ILE A 206 -15.34 -4.16 -2.04
C ILE A 206 -15.50 -4.10 -0.53
N TRP A 207 -15.60 -2.90 -0.01
CA TRP A 207 -15.77 -2.59 1.40
C TRP A 207 -17.05 -1.80 1.60
N GLN A 208 -17.86 -2.19 2.60
CA GLN A 208 -19.13 -1.54 2.92
C GLN A 208 -19.09 -0.97 4.33
N LYS A 209 -19.57 0.26 4.49
CA LYS A 209 -19.73 0.90 5.79
C LYS A 209 -20.85 0.23 6.58
N SER A 210 -20.59 -0.02 7.86
CA SER A 210 -21.52 -0.60 8.82
C SER A 210 -21.69 0.33 10.02
N ASP A 211 -22.72 0.13 10.80
CA ASP A 211 -22.93 0.83 12.07
C ASP A 211 -21.99 0.31 13.17
N THR A 212 -21.49 -0.91 13.01
CA THR A 212 -20.58 -1.56 13.98
C THR A 212 -19.13 -1.52 13.49
N ASP A 213 -18.21 -1.38 14.42
CA ASP A 213 -16.78 -1.47 14.12
C ASP A 213 -16.35 -2.93 13.93
N ARG A 214 -15.52 -3.19 12.90
CA ARG A 214 -14.81 -4.47 12.81
C ARG A 214 -13.68 -4.52 13.84
N LYS A 215 -13.27 -5.72 14.20
CA LYS A 215 -12.08 -5.90 15.03
C LYS A 215 -10.86 -5.33 14.28
N LYS A 216 -10.11 -4.46 14.93
CA LYS A 216 -8.85 -3.94 14.37
C LYS A 216 -7.84 -5.08 14.24
N GLU A 217 -7.14 -5.11 13.10
CA GLU A 217 -6.05 -6.05 12.89
C GLU A 217 -4.90 -5.77 13.86
N GLU A 218 -4.62 -6.71 14.72
CA GLU A 218 -3.59 -6.59 15.73
C GLU A 218 -2.21 -6.96 15.15
N LYS A 219 -1.20 -6.24 15.62
CA LYS A 219 0.17 -6.59 15.30
C LYS A 219 0.58 -7.80 16.14
N ILE A 220 0.87 -8.92 15.50
CA ILE A 220 1.41 -10.09 16.19
C ILE A 220 2.83 -9.79 16.68
N ASN A 221 3.02 -9.86 17.99
CA ASN A 221 4.31 -9.65 18.63
C ASN A 221 5.13 -10.95 18.71
N PRO A 222 6.46 -10.87 18.77
CA PRO A 222 7.29 -12.05 19.01
C PRO A 222 7.02 -12.61 20.40
N HIS A 223 7.02 -13.95 20.53
CA HIS A 223 6.85 -14.66 21.79
C HIS A 223 8.07 -15.55 22.03
N ARG A 224 8.77 -15.36 23.18
CA ARG A 224 9.99 -16.08 23.60
C ARG A 224 11.18 -15.85 22.66
N PHE A 225 11.17 -14.80 21.85
CA PHE A 225 12.30 -14.28 21.08
C PHE A 225 12.15 -12.78 20.89
N GLU A 226 13.23 -12.12 20.49
CA GLU A 226 13.24 -10.70 20.17
C GLU A 226 14.02 -10.41 18.88
N TYR A 227 13.69 -9.29 18.23
CA TYR A 227 14.47 -8.78 17.12
C TYR A 227 15.56 -7.84 17.63
N VAL A 228 16.79 -8.15 17.29
CA VAL A 228 17.98 -7.39 17.70
C VAL A 228 18.69 -6.75 16.51
N LYS A 229 19.67 -5.88 16.77
CA LYS A 229 20.57 -5.36 15.73
C LYS A 229 21.60 -6.42 15.34
N PRO A 230 22.18 -6.36 14.12
CA PRO A 230 23.18 -7.33 13.68
C PRO A 230 24.48 -7.29 14.53
N THR A 231 24.74 -6.17 15.21
CA THR A 231 25.89 -6.00 16.12
C THR A 231 25.68 -6.63 17.50
N GLU A 232 24.45 -7.05 17.80
CA GLU A 232 24.11 -7.73 19.04
C GLU A 232 24.16 -9.26 18.85
N LYS A 233 24.24 -10.00 19.94
CA LYS A 233 24.18 -11.47 19.89
C LYS A 233 22.81 -11.92 19.37
N TYR A 234 22.78 -12.61 18.24
CA TYR A 234 21.59 -13.25 17.68
C TYR A 234 21.84 -14.74 17.41
N HIS A 235 20.78 -15.50 17.19
CA HIS A 235 20.86 -16.94 16.92
C HIS A 235 20.43 -17.29 15.50
N ILE A 236 19.47 -16.51 14.93
CA ILE A 236 18.87 -16.77 13.63
C ILE A 236 18.85 -15.48 12.81
N ALA A 237 19.27 -15.54 11.55
CA ALA A 237 19.04 -14.52 10.54
C ALA A 237 17.85 -14.93 9.67
N PHE A 238 16.74 -14.21 9.77
CA PHE A 238 15.51 -14.44 9.00
C PHE A 238 15.49 -13.56 7.76
N ARG A 239 15.46 -14.15 6.58
CA ARG A 239 15.38 -13.41 5.32
C ARG A 239 13.97 -12.91 5.07
N ARG A 240 13.79 -11.59 5.11
CA ARG A 240 12.47 -10.96 4.99
C ARG A 240 12.07 -10.52 3.58
N VAL A 241 13.02 -10.44 2.62
CA VAL A 241 12.75 -9.93 1.26
C VAL A 241 13.54 -10.69 0.20
N GLY A 242 12.97 -10.77 -1.02
CA GLY A 242 13.54 -11.41 -2.20
C GLY A 242 13.04 -12.84 -2.41
N GLY A 243 13.59 -13.54 -3.41
CA GLY A 243 13.17 -14.89 -3.79
C GLY A 243 13.25 -15.93 -2.67
N LEU A 244 14.17 -15.74 -1.72
CA LEU A 244 14.34 -16.58 -0.55
C LEU A 244 13.68 -16.02 0.73
N ALA A 245 12.76 -15.07 0.62
CA ALA A 245 12.04 -14.55 1.77
C ALA A 245 11.31 -15.68 2.53
N GLY A 246 11.49 -15.70 3.84
CA GLY A 246 11.02 -16.76 4.73
C GLY A 246 12.10 -17.77 5.13
N LYS A 247 13.28 -17.74 4.51
CA LYS A 247 14.38 -18.61 4.91
C LYS A 247 15.11 -18.08 6.14
N CYS A 248 15.47 -19.00 7.01
CA CYS A 248 16.25 -18.78 8.22
C CYS A 248 17.65 -19.39 8.09
N TYR A 249 18.63 -18.70 8.64
CA TYR A 249 20.01 -19.14 8.68
C TYR A 249 20.53 -19.07 10.11
N LYS A 250 21.37 -20.01 10.50
CA LYS A 250 22.07 -19.95 11.79
C LYS A 250 23.07 -18.80 11.78
N ASN A 251 23.33 -18.22 12.94
CA ASN A 251 24.50 -17.35 13.10
C ASN A 251 25.78 -18.17 13.08
N ASP A 252 26.42 -18.19 11.93
CA ASP A 252 27.67 -18.88 11.65
C ASP A 252 28.83 -17.90 11.38
N GLY A 253 28.64 -16.62 11.69
CA GLY A 253 29.61 -15.56 11.42
C GLY A 253 29.43 -14.90 10.03
N THR A 254 28.48 -15.37 9.20
CA THR A 254 28.18 -14.75 7.92
C THR A 254 27.61 -13.34 8.13
N ASP A 255 28.12 -12.34 7.39
CA ASP A 255 27.60 -10.97 7.40
C ASP A 255 26.33 -10.86 6.54
N TYR A 256 25.17 -10.99 7.19
CA TYR A 256 23.89 -10.88 6.53
C TYR A 256 23.46 -9.41 6.37
N ASN A 257 23.09 -9.02 5.15
CA ASN A 257 22.64 -7.65 4.85
C ASN A 257 21.38 -7.27 5.65
N VAL A 258 21.49 -6.21 6.45
CA VAL A 258 20.45 -5.68 7.33
C VAL A 258 19.16 -5.22 6.59
N GLN A 259 19.27 -4.86 5.31
CA GLN A 259 18.09 -4.47 4.52
C GLN A 259 17.24 -5.68 4.11
N SER A 260 17.83 -6.88 4.07
CA SER A 260 17.15 -8.10 3.64
C SER A 260 16.90 -9.11 4.75
N HIS A 261 17.47 -8.92 5.92
CA HIS A 261 17.34 -9.84 7.05
C HIS A 261 16.86 -9.15 8.33
N ASN A 262 16.12 -9.87 9.13
CA ASN A 262 15.85 -9.58 10.52
C ASN A 262 16.69 -10.55 11.39
N PHE A 263 17.28 -10.03 12.46
CA PHE A 263 18.12 -10.83 13.38
C PHE A 263 17.30 -11.16 14.61
N ILE A 264 17.28 -12.45 14.96
CA ILE A 264 16.42 -13.02 16.00
C ILE A 264 17.31 -13.58 17.11
N LYS A 265 17.06 -13.09 18.33
CA LYS A 265 17.63 -13.64 19.55
C LYS A 265 16.55 -14.45 20.26
N LEU A 266 16.77 -15.73 20.41
CA LEU A 266 15.91 -16.65 21.15
C LEU A 266 16.14 -16.49 22.65
N ASN A 267 15.10 -16.74 23.46
CA ASN A 267 15.26 -16.88 24.89
C ASN A 267 16.21 -18.07 25.21
N ASN A 268 16.87 -18.01 26.36
CA ASN A 268 17.95 -18.97 26.70
C ASN A 268 17.50 -20.42 26.64
N ASP A 269 16.29 -20.74 27.07
CA ASP A 269 15.70 -22.08 27.08
C ASP A 269 15.37 -22.61 25.66
N LEU A 270 15.36 -21.73 24.65
CA LEU A 270 15.13 -22.10 23.25
C LEU A 270 16.39 -22.20 22.40
N VAL A 271 17.56 -21.83 22.93
CA VAL A 271 18.80 -21.79 22.15
C VAL A 271 19.18 -23.17 21.62
N SER A 272 18.99 -24.24 22.42
CA SER A 272 19.22 -25.63 22.00
C SER A 272 18.28 -26.10 20.88
N TYR A 273 17.14 -25.44 20.69
CA TYR A 273 16.17 -25.73 19.63
C TYR A 273 16.37 -24.90 18.37
N ALA A 274 17.38 -24.01 18.29
CA ALA A 274 17.61 -23.11 17.18
C ALA A 274 17.60 -23.82 15.82
N ASP A 275 18.33 -24.95 15.70
CA ASP A 275 18.40 -25.70 14.44
C ASP A 275 17.03 -26.31 14.06
N THR A 276 16.24 -26.74 15.03
CA THR A 276 14.89 -27.26 14.81
C THR A 276 13.95 -26.16 14.36
N ILE A 277 14.01 -24.96 14.99
CA ILE A 277 13.22 -23.78 14.61
C ILE A 277 13.58 -23.34 13.19
N ILE A 278 14.86 -23.26 12.84
CA ILE A 278 15.35 -22.96 11.50
C ILE A 278 14.77 -23.96 10.48
N LYS A 279 14.93 -25.25 10.75
CA LYS A 279 14.45 -26.33 9.85
C LYS A 279 12.93 -26.25 9.62
N LYS A 280 12.15 -26.11 10.70
CA LYS A 280 10.68 -25.98 10.60
C LYS A 280 10.26 -24.72 9.85
N THR A 281 10.90 -23.57 10.13
CA THR A 281 10.62 -22.32 9.42
C THR A 281 10.98 -22.41 7.93
N ASN A 282 12.10 -23.08 7.60
CA ASN A 282 12.52 -23.27 6.22
C ASN A 282 11.61 -24.21 5.42
N ASN A 283 10.87 -25.08 6.08
CA ASN A 283 9.87 -25.96 5.47
C ASN A 283 8.51 -25.29 5.34
N HIS A 284 8.28 -24.13 6.00
CA HIS A 284 7.03 -23.40 5.89
C HIS A 284 6.96 -22.63 4.58
N THR A 285 5.76 -22.62 3.95
CA THR A 285 5.49 -21.85 2.73
C THR A 285 4.79 -20.55 3.09
N PHE A 286 5.53 -19.46 3.03
CA PHE A 286 4.97 -18.13 3.27
C PHE A 286 4.13 -17.65 2.07
N PRO A 287 3.06 -16.88 2.28
CA PRO A 287 2.26 -16.31 1.21
C PRO A 287 3.07 -15.45 0.23
N SER A 288 2.70 -15.46 -1.05
CA SER A 288 3.25 -14.56 -2.08
C SER A 288 2.21 -13.48 -2.42
N ASN A 289 2.08 -12.52 -1.50
CA ASN A 289 1.07 -11.45 -1.55
C ASN A 289 1.71 -10.06 -1.67
N THR A 290 2.66 -9.91 -2.59
CA THR A 290 3.32 -8.64 -2.90
C THR A 290 3.38 -8.43 -4.41
N VAL A 291 3.39 -7.17 -4.83
CA VAL A 291 3.49 -6.79 -6.26
C VAL A 291 4.89 -6.99 -6.80
N GLY A 292 5.90 -6.74 -5.99
CA GLY A 292 7.31 -6.91 -6.34
C GLY A 292 7.91 -8.18 -5.73
N PRO A 293 9.21 -8.19 -5.44
CA PRO A 293 9.84 -9.32 -4.75
C PRO A 293 9.11 -9.63 -3.46
N ARG A 294 8.97 -10.94 -3.15
CA ARG A 294 8.34 -11.39 -1.90
C ARG A 294 8.90 -10.60 -0.73
N SER A 295 8.02 -10.07 0.11
CA SER A 295 8.40 -9.30 1.30
C SER A 295 7.49 -9.69 2.46
N LEU A 296 8.10 -10.09 3.57
CA LEU A 296 7.43 -10.52 4.78
C LEU A 296 7.57 -9.43 5.85
N SER A 297 6.47 -9.07 6.46
CA SER A 297 6.46 -8.21 7.66
C SER A 297 6.90 -9.00 8.88
N LYS A 298 7.29 -8.31 9.95
CA LYS A 298 7.57 -8.95 11.24
C LYS A 298 6.35 -9.69 11.77
N SER A 299 5.13 -9.16 11.60
CA SER A 299 3.90 -9.85 12.04
C SER A 299 3.69 -11.17 11.30
N GLU A 300 3.89 -11.23 9.98
CA GLU A 300 3.79 -12.49 9.23
C GLU A 300 4.85 -13.51 9.68
N ALA A 301 6.07 -13.05 9.93
CA ALA A 301 7.12 -13.92 10.49
C ALA A 301 6.79 -14.38 11.92
N ASN A 302 6.26 -13.48 12.76
CA ASN A 302 5.94 -13.78 14.15
C ASN A 302 4.83 -14.84 14.28
N VAL A 303 3.80 -14.82 13.43
CA VAL A 303 2.79 -15.89 13.42
C VAL A 303 3.45 -17.25 13.31
N VAL A 304 4.27 -17.44 12.28
CA VAL A 304 4.88 -18.73 11.97
C VAL A 304 5.93 -19.13 13.02
N ILE A 305 6.77 -18.19 13.45
CA ILE A 305 7.84 -18.49 14.42
C ILE A 305 7.25 -18.76 15.81
N ASN A 306 6.21 -18.03 16.24
CA ASN A 306 5.52 -18.27 17.50
C ASN A 306 4.93 -19.69 17.54
N ASP A 307 4.22 -20.09 16.47
CA ASP A 307 3.61 -21.43 16.36
C ASP A 307 4.67 -22.53 16.39
N ILE A 308 5.80 -22.32 15.67
CA ILE A 308 6.93 -23.27 15.68
C ILE A 308 7.54 -23.37 17.08
N ILE A 309 7.78 -22.24 17.76
CA ILE A 309 8.32 -22.22 19.13
C ILE A 309 7.39 -22.96 20.08
N GLN A 310 6.09 -22.70 20.00
CA GLN A 310 5.10 -23.41 20.80
C GLN A 310 5.17 -24.93 20.56
N SER A 311 5.38 -25.36 19.31
CA SER A 311 5.44 -26.78 18.93
C SER A 311 6.73 -27.49 19.31
N VAL A 312 7.78 -26.81 19.77
CA VAL A 312 9.07 -27.39 20.18
C VAL A 312 9.33 -27.26 21.68
N SER A 313 8.45 -26.59 22.41
CA SER A 313 8.61 -26.29 23.84
C SER A 313 7.85 -27.24 24.78
N PHE A 314 7.41 -28.39 24.26
CA PHE A 314 6.76 -29.46 25.01
C PHE A 314 7.61 -30.67 25.14
#